data_a9edc46fb2cbf18be76960cff8ed8d88
#
_entry.id   a9edc46fb2cbf18be76960cff8ed8d88
#
_cell.length_a   1.000
_cell.length_b   1.000
_cell.length_c   1.000
_cell.angle_alpha   90.00
_cell.angle_beta   90.00
_cell.angle_gamma   90.00
#
_symmetry.space_group_name_H-M   'P 1'
#
loop_
_entity.id
_entity.type
_entity.pdbx_description
1 polymer ?
#
loop_
_entity_poly.entity_id
_entity_poly.type
_entity_poly.pdbx_seq_one_letter_code
_entity_poly.pdbx_strand_id
1 'polypeptide(L)'
;PDLEELKKLAHELVRRFEALGIRVNKRKCKVIPFTKPFRFCKARFTLGPTGKVTVNGSRDGIKRARRKLKLFYREFKAGKRDFKDIEQYMECQSAYYRNFNDHGRLLRLRRLYHAIFFGGAQCINSPETGKASA
;
A
#
# COMPACT_ATOMS: atom_id res chain seq x y z
N PRO A 1 -0.81 27.75 -10.50
CA PRO A 1 0.55 28.15 -10.21
C PRO A 1 1.52 27.49 -11.17
N ASP A 2 2.47 28.26 -11.67
CA ASP A 2 3.52 27.76 -12.55
C ASP A 2 4.44 26.80 -11.77
N LEU A 3 5.04 25.84 -12.50
CA LEU A 3 5.97 24.86 -11.92
C LEU A 3 7.16 25.54 -11.23
N GLU A 4 7.63 26.65 -11.77
CA GLU A 4 8.75 27.41 -11.20
C GLU A 4 8.37 28.08 -9.89
N GLU A 5 7.17 28.63 -9.78
CA GLU A 5 6.63 29.17 -8.52
C GLU A 5 6.51 28.08 -7.44
N LEU A 6 6.03 26.90 -7.82
CA LEU A 6 5.94 25.75 -6.89
C LEU A 6 7.32 25.27 -6.42
N LYS A 7 8.32 25.30 -7.28
CA LYS A 7 9.71 24.98 -6.89
C LYS A 7 10.27 26.03 -5.93
N LYS A 8 10.04 27.33 -6.19
CA LYS A 8 10.46 28.41 -5.29
C LYS A 8 9.81 28.25 -3.91
N LEU A 9 8.51 27.98 -3.88
CA LEU A 9 7.79 27.74 -2.63
C LEU A 9 8.33 26.50 -1.87
N ALA A 10 8.62 25.41 -2.58
CA ALA A 10 9.20 24.22 -1.97
C ALA A 10 10.58 24.50 -1.35
N HIS A 11 11.43 25.28 -2.02
CA HIS A 11 12.73 25.69 -1.47
C HIS A 11 12.57 26.58 -0.22
N GLU A 12 11.65 27.52 -0.26
CA GLU A 12 11.36 28.38 0.89
C GLU A 12 10.85 27.59 2.09
N LEU A 13 9.96 26.61 1.88
CA LEU A 13 9.49 25.71 2.94
C LEU A 13 10.64 24.91 3.55
N VAL A 14 11.54 24.37 2.72
CA VAL A 14 12.73 23.64 3.21
C VAL A 14 13.59 24.55 4.09
N ARG A 15 13.86 25.79 3.64
CA ARG A 15 14.64 26.77 4.40
C ARG A 15 13.99 27.08 5.76
N ARG A 16 12.67 27.27 5.80
CA ARG A 16 11.94 27.51 7.06
C ARG A 16 12.01 26.31 8.01
N PHE A 17 11.86 25.10 7.51
CA PHE A 17 12.01 23.89 8.34
C PHE A 17 13.43 23.75 8.90
N GLU A 18 14.45 24.01 8.07
CA GLU A 18 15.85 23.97 8.50
C GLU A 18 16.14 25.06 9.57
N ALA A 19 15.54 26.25 9.46
CA ALA A 19 15.63 27.31 10.47
C ALA A 19 14.98 26.93 11.80
N LEU A 20 13.96 26.05 11.79
CA LEU A 20 13.33 25.49 12.98
C LEU A 20 14.07 24.25 13.54
N GLY A 21 15.26 23.94 13.03
CA GLY A 21 16.04 22.76 13.44
C GLY A 21 15.53 21.43 12.86
N ILE A 22 14.57 21.45 11.95
CA ILE A 22 14.01 20.24 11.31
C ILE A 22 14.87 19.84 10.11
N ARG A 23 15.51 18.69 10.18
CA ARG A 23 16.32 18.18 9.07
C ARG A 23 15.47 17.61 7.94
N VAL A 24 15.41 18.32 6.81
CA VAL A 24 14.63 17.91 5.64
C VAL A 24 15.43 16.94 4.77
N ASN A 25 14.82 15.81 4.39
CA ASN A 25 15.42 14.89 3.43
C ASN A 25 15.19 15.38 1.98
N LYS A 26 16.14 16.16 1.45
CA LYS A 26 16.05 16.79 0.11
C LYS A 26 15.83 15.77 -1.03
N ARG A 27 16.33 14.51 -0.88
CA ARG A 27 16.11 13.46 -1.89
C ARG A 27 14.65 13.00 -1.97
N LYS A 28 13.88 13.17 -0.89
CA LYS A 28 12.47 12.81 -0.80
C LYS A 28 11.53 13.99 -1.02
N CYS A 29 12.05 15.21 -0.94
CA CYS A 29 11.29 16.44 -1.20
C CYS A 29 11.17 16.63 -2.72
N LYS A 30 9.97 16.46 -3.28
CA LYS A 30 9.73 16.54 -4.72
C LYS A 30 8.43 17.27 -5.00
N VAL A 31 8.45 18.19 -5.94
CA VAL A 31 7.24 18.73 -6.55
C VAL A 31 6.74 17.72 -7.58
N ILE A 32 5.53 17.24 -7.43
CA ILE A 32 4.94 16.23 -8.31
C ILE A 32 3.69 16.84 -8.96
N PRO A 33 3.58 16.88 -10.30
CA PRO A 33 2.37 17.33 -10.96
C PRO A 33 1.21 16.36 -10.66
N PHE A 34 0.00 16.89 -10.46
CA PHE A 34 -1.20 16.10 -10.17
C PHE A 34 -1.58 15.12 -11.29
N THR A 35 -1.11 15.35 -12.50
CA THR A 35 -1.28 14.41 -13.62
C THR A 35 -0.55 13.08 -13.41
N LYS A 36 0.44 13.06 -12.50
CA LYS A 36 1.18 11.85 -12.16
C LYS A 36 0.71 11.29 -10.81
N PRO A 37 0.52 9.97 -10.71
CA PRO A 37 0.20 9.36 -9.43
C PRO A 37 1.32 9.58 -8.41
N PHE A 38 0.98 9.98 -7.20
CA PHE A 38 1.94 10.15 -6.12
C PHE A 38 1.60 9.28 -4.91
N ARG A 39 2.58 9.08 -4.02
CA ARG A 39 2.41 8.31 -2.78
C ARG A 39 2.53 9.23 -1.57
N PHE A 40 1.55 9.15 -0.69
CA PHE A 40 1.56 9.83 0.58
C PHE A 40 0.95 8.92 1.66
N CYS A 41 1.53 8.86 2.84
CA CYS A 41 1.07 8.04 3.98
C CYS A 41 0.74 6.58 3.60
N LYS A 42 1.59 5.93 2.81
CA LYS A 42 1.43 4.56 2.29
C LYS A 42 0.27 4.38 1.30
N ALA A 43 -0.47 5.41 0.97
CA ALA A 43 -1.49 5.43 -0.05
C ALA A 43 -0.94 5.94 -1.40
N ARG A 44 -1.57 5.54 -2.49
CA ARG A 44 -1.33 6.04 -3.83
C ARG A 44 -2.54 6.84 -4.27
N PHE A 45 -2.30 8.10 -4.57
CA PHE A 45 -3.30 9.05 -5.08
C PHE A 45 -3.17 9.14 -6.59
N THR A 46 -4.29 9.12 -7.28
CA THR A 46 -4.38 9.27 -8.74
C THR A 46 -5.54 10.19 -9.05
N LEU A 47 -5.28 11.27 -9.77
CA LEU A 47 -6.31 12.15 -10.29
C LEU A 47 -6.80 11.58 -11.62
N GLY A 48 -8.09 11.31 -11.73
CA GLY A 48 -8.73 10.88 -12.97
C GLY A 48 -9.03 12.07 -13.90
N PRO A 49 -9.35 11.81 -15.18
CA PRO A 49 -9.66 12.85 -16.16
C PRO A 49 -10.91 13.66 -15.80
N THR A 50 -11.81 13.11 -15.01
CA THR A 50 -13.03 13.78 -14.51
C THR A 50 -12.81 14.58 -13.22
N GLY A 51 -11.56 14.78 -12.78
CA GLY A 51 -11.26 15.44 -11.50
C GLY A 51 -11.44 14.52 -10.27
N LYS A 52 -11.90 13.29 -10.44
CA LYS A 52 -12.08 12.34 -9.33
C LYS A 52 -10.74 11.83 -8.82
N VAL A 53 -10.49 11.99 -7.51
CA VAL A 53 -9.31 11.43 -6.86
C VAL A 53 -9.57 9.99 -6.44
N THR A 54 -8.73 9.08 -6.94
CA THR A 54 -8.73 7.67 -6.51
C THR A 54 -7.60 7.44 -5.53
N VAL A 55 -7.92 6.84 -4.38
CA VAL A 55 -6.94 6.52 -3.34
C VAL A 55 -6.85 5.00 -3.21
N ASN A 56 -5.65 4.47 -3.39
CA ASN A 56 -5.42 3.02 -3.31
C ASN A 56 -4.31 2.71 -2.30
N GLY A 57 -4.39 1.55 -1.67
CA GLY A 57 -3.31 1.04 -0.83
C GLY A 57 -2.02 0.76 -1.62
N SER A 58 -0.89 0.62 -0.93
CA SER A 58 0.40 0.32 -1.58
C SER A 58 0.43 -1.07 -2.22
N ARG A 59 0.91 -1.17 -3.48
CA ARG A 59 1.15 -2.46 -4.15
C ARG A 59 2.13 -3.37 -3.38
N ASP A 60 3.12 -2.77 -2.75
CA ASP A 60 4.13 -3.50 -1.98
C ASP A 60 3.56 -4.06 -0.66
N GLY A 61 2.39 -3.57 -0.22
CA GLY A 61 1.68 -4.04 0.96
C GLY A 61 1.36 -5.53 0.88
N ILE A 62 0.81 -6.00 -0.24
CA ILE A 62 0.48 -7.42 -0.44
C ILE A 62 1.74 -8.30 -0.44
N LYS A 63 2.82 -7.86 -1.08
CA LYS A 63 4.09 -8.61 -1.08
C LYS A 63 4.65 -8.76 0.35
N ARG A 64 4.60 -7.68 1.14
CA ARG A 64 5.03 -7.69 2.54
C ARG A 64 4.10 -8.56 3.41
N ALA A 65 2.80 -8.44 3.24
CA ALA A 65 1.82 -9.26 3.93
C ALA A 65 2.03 -10.75 3.64
N ARG A 66 2.29 -11.12 2.38
CA ARG A 66 2.61 -12.51 2.01
C ARG A 66 3.85 -13.05 2.73
N ARG A 67 4.93 -12.25 2.79
CA ARG A 67 6.16 -12.66 3.50
C ARG A 67 5.88 -12.84 4.99
N LYS A 68 5.15 -11.91 5.60
CA LYS A 68 4.82 -11.93 7.01
C LYS A 68 3.90 -13.09 7.38
N LEU A 69 2.86 -13.37 6.58
CA LEU A 69 1.97 -14.51 6.78
C LEU A 69 2.70 -15.84 6.65
N LYS A 70 3.64 -15.99 5.71
CA LYS A 70 4.48 -17.19 5.60
C LYS A 70 5.40 -17.36 6.81
N LEU A 71 5.94 -16.26 7.35
CA LEU A 71 6.73 -16.30 8.59
C LEU A 71 5.84 -16.73 9.76
N PHE A 72 4.69 -16.11 9.93
CA PHE A 72 3.74 -16.44 10.99
C PHE A 72 3.28 -17.90 10.93
N TYR A 73 3.04 -18.43 9.73
CA TYR A 73 2.71 -19.85 9.56
C TYR A 73 3.83 -20.77 10.06
N ARG A 74 5.09 -20.44 9.76
CA ARG A 74 6.25 -21.23 10.26
C ARG A 74 6.38 -21.14 11.79
N GLU A 75 6.20 -19.94 12.35
CA GLU A 75 6.25 -19.72 13.80
C GLU A 75 5.10 -20.43 14.51
N PHE A 76 3.90 -20.40 13.94
CA PHE A 76 2.74 -21.12 14.44
C PHE A 76 2.96 -22.63 14.44
N LYS A 77 3.46 -23.20 13.34
CA LYS A 77 3.81 -24.63 13.26
C LYS A 77 4.90 -25.03 14.24
N ALA A 78 5.78 -24.12 14.60
CA ALA A 78 6.83 -24.34 15.60
C ALA A 78 6.37 -24.07 17.05
N GLY A 79 5.09 -23.78 17.29
CA GLY A 79 4.56 -23.44 18.61
C GLY A 79 5.05 -22.12 19.20
N LYS A 80 5.66 -21.26 18.37
CA LYS A 80 6.24 -19.95 18.80
C LYS A 80 5.27 -18.78 18.69
N ARG A 81 4.09 -18.99 18.14
CA ARG A 81 3.09 -17.94 17.90
C ARG A 81 1.68 -18.51 18.01
N ASP A 82 0.80 -17.73 18.64
CA ASP A 82 -0.61 -18.05 18.74
C ASP A 82 -1.37 -17.69 17.47
N PHE A 83 -2.44 -18.43 17.20
CA PHE A 83 -3.31 -18.15 16.06
C PHE A 83 -4.01 -16.80 16.20
N LYS A 84 -4.32 -16.38 17.42
CA LYS A 84 -4.90 -15.06 17.74
C LYS A 84 -4.06 -13.90 17.23
N ASP A 85 -2.74 -13.97 17.31
CA ASP A 85 -1.84 -12.94 16.76
C ASP A 85 -1.97 -12.80 15.24
N ILE A 86 -2.22 -13.94 14.58
CA ILE A 86 -2.37 -13.98 13.12
C ILE A 86 -3.70 -13.35 12.71
N GLU A 87 -4.77 -13.66 13.45
CA GLU A 87 -6.09 -13.05 13.24
C GLU A 87 -6.04 -11.54 13.46
N GLN A 88 -5.44 -11.09 14.55
CA GLN A 88 -5.26 -9.66 14.84
C GLN A 88 -4.48 -8.96 13.72
N TYR A 89 -3.42 -9.57 13.21
CA TYR A 89 -2.69 -9.04 12.06
C TYR A 89 -3.58 -8.93 10.82
N MET A 90 -4.41 -9.96 10.56
CA MET A 90 -5.34 -9.96 9.42
C MET A 90 -6.42 -8.90 9.56
N GLU A 91 -6.93 -8.65 10.76
CA GLU A 91 -7.88 -7.56 11.03
C GLU A 91 -7.27 -6.19 10.75
N CYS A 92 -6.08 -5.92 11.28
CA CYS A 92 -5.35 -4.66 11.04
C CYS A 92 -5.11 -4.42 9.54
N GLN A 93 -4.69 -5.46 8.79
CA GLN A 93 -4.48 -5.36 7.35
C GLN A 93 -5.80 -5.17 6.60
N SER A 94 -6.86 -5.82 7.04
CA SER A 94 -8.19 -5.70 6.44
C SER A 94 -8.77 -4.30 6.65
N ALA A 95 -8.64 -3.74 7.84
CA ALA A 95 -9.02 -2.37 8.15
C ALA A 95 -8.27 -1.36 7.28
N TYR A 96 -6.96 -1.54 7.11
CA TYR A 96 -6.14 -0.70 6.23
C TYR A 96 -6.69 -0.65 4.80
N TYR A 97 -7.00 -1.81 4.19
CA TYR A 97 -7.53 -1.83 2.82
C TYR A 97 -8.97 -1.33 2.72
N ARG A 98 -9.81 -1.55 3.74
CA ARG A 98 -11.17 -0.99 3.80
C ARG A 98 -11.16 0.53 3.81
N ASN A 99 -10.25 1.17 4.56
CA ASN A 99 -10.12 2.63 4.62
C ASN A 99 -9.81 3.28 3.25
N PHE A 100 -9.28 2.52 2.31
CA PHE A 100 -9.02 3.00 0.94
C PHE A 100 -10.03 2.49 -0.09
N ASN A 101 -11.12 1.84 0.35
CA ASN A 101 -12.09 1.15 -0.53
C ASN A 101 -11.41 0.18 -1.53
N ASP A 102 -10.27 -0.39 -1.14
CA ASP A 102 -9.44 -1.26 -1.99
C ASP A 102 -9.87 -2.72 -1.85
N HIS A 103 -11.10 -3.00 -2.25
CA HIS A 103 -11.73 -4.32 -2.13
C HIS A 103 -10.93 -5.41 -2.87
N GLY A 104 -10.34 -5.07 -4.02
CA GLY A 104 -9.54 -6.03 -4.79
C GLY A 104 -8.31 -6.52 -4.03
N ARG A 105 -7.60 -5.62 -3.32
CA ARG A 105 -6.46 -6.01 -2.48
C ARG A 105 -6.88 -6.71 -1.21
N LEU A 106 -7.99 -6.31 -0.61
CA LEU A 106 -8.55 -7.01 0.54
C LEU A 106 -8.90 -8.46 0.20
N LEU A 107 -9.54 -8.69 -0.94
CA LEU A 107 -9.87 -10.03 -1.41
C LEU A 107 -8.61 -10.87 -1.67
N ARG A 108 -7.60 -10.30 -2.33
CA ARG A 108 -6.30 -10.96 -2.55
C ARG A 108 -5.62 -11.33 -1.23
N LEU A 109 -5.67 -10.45 -0.23
CA LEU A 109 -5.10 -10.72 1.09
C LEU A 109 -5.81 -11.88 1.78
N ARG A 110 -7.16 -11.90 1.76
CA ARG A 110 -7.95 -12.98 2.34
C ARG A 110 -7.69 -14.33 1.65
N ARG A 111 -7.69 -14.36 0.33
CA ARG A 111 -7.35 -15.56 -0.44
C ARG A 111 -5.95 -16.09 -0.09
N LEU A 112 -5.00 -15.19 0.05
CA LEU A 112 -3.64 -15.53 0.43
C LEU A 112 -3.56 -16.11 1.86
N TYR A 113 -4.27 -15.52 2.81
CA TYR A 113 -4.38 -16.00 4.18
C TYR A 113 -4.98 -17.41 4.21
N HIS A 114 -6.12 -17.62 3.55
CA HIS A 114 -6.76 -18.92 3.45
C HIS A 114 -5.84 -19.97 2.80
N ALA A 115 -5.16 -19.63 1.71
CA ALA A 115 -4.24 -20.53 1.03
C ALA A 115 -3.06 -20.96 1.91
N ILE A 116 -2.55 -20.06 2.78
CA ILE A 116 -1.41 -20.37 3.66
C ILE A 116 -1.84 -21.18 4.88
N PHE A 117 -2.97 -20.87 5.51
CA PHE A 117 -3.35 -21.45 6.81
C PHE A 117 -4.35 -22.60 6.70
N PHE A 118 -5.20 -22.62 5.68
CA PHE A 118 -6.30 -23.58 5.54
C PHE A 118 -6.29 -24.33 4.21
N GLY A 119 -5.46 -23.92 3.25
CA GLY A 119 -5.43 -24.53 1.93
C GLY A 119 -4.46 -25.69 1.85
N GLY A 120 -4.98 -26.90 1.86
CA GLY A 120 -4.40 -27.96 1.06
C GLY A 120 -4.61 -27.63 -0.41
N ALA A 121 -3.53 -27.51 -1.16
CA ALA A 121 -3.29 -27.82 -2.59
C ALA A 121 -4.23 -27.33 -3.73
N GLN A 122 -5.37 -26.67 -3.58
CA GLN A 122 -6.31 -26.56 -4.71
C GLN A 122 -6.69 -25.16 -5.24
N CYS A 123 -6.11 -24.06 -4.79
CA CYS A 123 -6.51 -22.71 -5.28
C CYS A 123 -5.37 -21.84 -5.82
N ILE A 124 -4.32 -22.41 -6.44
CA ILE A 124 -3.20 -21.61 -6.96
C ILE A 124 -3.23 -21.42 -8.49
N ASN A 125 -4.09 -22.12 -9.21
CA ASN A 125 -4.15 -22.04 -10.69
C ASN A 125 -5.54 -21.60 -11.16
N SER A 126 -5.80 -20.30 -11.17
CA SER A 126 -6.73 -19.71 -12.11
C SER A 126 -5.97 -18.64 -12.90
N PRO A 127 -5.73 -18.82 -14.20
CA PRO A 127 -5.10 -17.81 -15.02
C PRO A 127 -6.05 -16.61 -15.15
N GLU A 128 -5.50 -15.42 -15.01
CA GLU A 128 -6.19 -14.18 -15.39
C GLU A 128 -6.34 -14.17 -16.94
N THR A 129 -7.38 -14.80 -17.45
CA THR A 129 -7.85 -14.58 -18.81
C THR A 129 -8.95 -13.54 -18.75
N GLY A 130 -8.68 -12.37 -19.24
CA GLY A 130 -9.62 -11.25 -19.32
C GLY A 130 -9.03 -10.05 -20.06
N LYS A 131 -8.36 -10.29 -21.20
CA LYS A 131 -8.28 -9.27 -22.24
C LYS A 131 -9.61 -9.32 -23.00
N ALA A 132 -10.49 -8.39 -22.72
CA ALA A 132 -11.59 -8.06 -23.62
C ALA A 132 -11.09 -6.96 -24.56
N SER A 133 -10.91 -7.35 -25.83
CA SER A 133 -10.85 -6.46 -26.98
C SER A 133 -12.27 -6.03 -27.29
N ALA A 134 -12.52 -4.76 -27.45
CA ALA A 134 -13.35 -4.10 -28.44
C ALA A 134 -13.37 -2.60 -28.12
#